data_e3b157c542ca99a4284ac72a69480c9a
#
_entry.id   e3b157c542ca99a4284ac72a69480c9a
#
_cell.length_a   1.000
_cell.length_b   1.000
_cell.length_c   1.000
_cell.angle_alpha   90.00
_cell.angle_beta   90.00
_cell.angle_gamma   90.00
#
_symmetry.space_group_name_H-M   'P 1'
#
loop_
_entity.id
_entity.type
_entity.pdbx_description
1 polymer ?
#
loop_
_entity_poly.entity_id
_entity_poly.type
_entity_poly.pdbx_seq_one_letter_code
_entity_poly.pdbx_strand_id
1 'polypeptide(L)'
;MVAIRAYVTTVAAAGLLALAPSAALAAPTALDDGSFEYPVAPANSFNALKAGQTIGPWSVDSGSVDHIGKGFWQAADGDQSVDLNGVGPGKVSQTIRTTAGKTYTVSYALAGNPEGNQGLRTGRVLIDGQNFQDFSFDTTGKTRANMGYVGRQVTFVATGSTTTLSFASTSATGAYGPVIDDVRVKSGCCSCSTCSD
;
A
#
# COMPACT_ATOMS: atom_id res chain seq x y z
N MET A 1 44.37 17.18 -73.15
CA MET A 1 44.39 16.63 -71.78
C MET A 1 43.08 16.99 -71.13
N VAL A 2 42.22 16.03 -70.95
CA VAL A 2 40.88 16.22 -70.33
C VAL A 2 40.98 15.68 -68.89
N ALA A 3 40.74 16.59 -67.89
CA ALA A 3 40.77 16.22 -66.51
C ALA A 3 39.39 15.66 -66.07
N ILE A 4 39.34 14.44 -65.61
CA ILE A 4 38.15 13.77 -65.06
C ILE A 4 38.11 14.12 -63.58
N ARG A 5 37.03 14.82 -63.12
CA ARG A 5 36.74 15.04 -61.68
C ARG A 5 35.85 13.90 -61.17
N ALA A 6 36.35 13.16 -60.18
CA ALA A 6 35.55 12.17 -59.45
C ALA A 6 34.75 12.87 -58.35
N TYR A 7 33.45 12.64 -58.29
CA TYR A 7 32.58 13.03 -57.21
C TYR A 7 32.43 11.88 -56.22
N VAL A 8 32.82 12.08 -54.96
CA VAL A 8 32.58 11.13 -53.89
C VAL A 8 31.25 11.50 -53.21
N THR A 9 30.26 10.67 -53.36
CA THR A 9 28.98 10.78 -52.66
C THR A 9 29.07 10.03 -51.33
N THR A 10 29.05 10.74 -50.22
CA THR A 10 28.92 10.20 -48.88
C THR A 10 27.43 9.92 -48.57
N VAL A 11 27.10 8.65 -48.40
CA VAL A 11 25.76 8.21 -47.92
C VAL A 11 25.78 8.26 -46.41
N ALA A 12 25.03 9.17 -45.80
CA ALA A 12 24.81 9.20 -44.35
C ALA A 12 23.71 8.19 -44.02
N ALA A 13 24.06 7.13 -43.33
CA ALA A 13 23.08 6.18 -42.77
C ALA A 13 22.51 6.74 -41.48
N ALA A 14 21.24 7.20 -41.50
CA ALA A 14 20.51 7.59 -40.33
C ALA A 14 20.03 6.32 -39.59
N GLY A 15 20.69 5.97 -38.49
CA GLY A 15 20.26 4.88 -37.61
C GLY A 15 19.00 5.26 -36.83
N LEU A 16 17.85 4.62 -37.09
CA LEU A 16 16.68 4.71 -36.22
C LEU A 16 16.99 3.91 -34.93
N LEU A 17 17.15 4.62 -33.81
CA LEU A 17 17.06 3.99 -32.51
C LEU A 17 15.59 3.67 -32.24
N ALA A 18 15.21 2.39 -32.34
CA ALA A 18 13.93 1.92 -31.86
C ALA A 18 13.95 1.88 -30.32
N LEU A 19 13.24 2.80 -29.67
CA LEU A 19 12.93 2.67 -28.23
C LEU A 19 12.02 1.45 -28.07
N ALA A 20 12.54 0.40 -27.46
CA ALA A 20 11.71 -0.72 -27.03
C ALA A 20 10.74 -0.24 -25.96
N PRO A 21 9.43 -0.55 -26.04
CA PRO A 21 8.50 -0.23 -24.99
C PRO A 21 8.93 -0.95 -23.70
N SER A 22 9.14 -0.22 -22.63
CA SER A 22 9.36 -0.79 -21.31
C SER A 22 8.09 -1.56 -20.92
N ALA A 23 8.22 -2.87 -20.72
CA ALA A 23 7.12 -3.68 -20.24
C ALA A 23 6.78 -3.22 -18.81
N ALA A 24 5.71 -2.47 -18.66
CA ALA A 24 5.15 -2.17 -17.35
C ALA A 24 4.71 -3.49 -16.72
N LEU A 25 5.27 -3.82 -15.55
CA LEU A 25 4.80 -4.97 -14.77
C LEU A 25 3.31 -4.77 -14.47
N ALA A 26 2.50 -5.75 -14.86
CA ALA A 26 1.07 -5.67 -14.64
C ALA A 26 0.78 -5.72 -13.13
N ALA A 27 -0.04 -4.80 -12.63
CA ALA A 27 -0.49 -4.80 -11.23
C ALA A 27 -1.17 -6.15 -10.89
N PRO A 28 -1.01 -6.67 -9.66
CA PRO A 28 -1.66 -7.90 -9.21
C PRO A 28 -3.18 -7.80 -9.31
N THR A 29 -3.86 -8.94 -9.52
CA THR A 29 -5.32 -8.99 -9.72
C THR A 29 -6.12 -8.90 -8.41
N ALA A 30 -5.45 -9.09 -7.28
CA ALA A 30 -6.00 -8.99 -5.94
C ALA A 30 -5.00 -8.27 -5.04
N LEU A 31 -5.43 -7.85 -3.87
CA LEU A 31 -4.51 -7.42 -2.82
C LEU A 31 -3.66 -8.63 -2.41
N ASP A 32 -2.36 -8.44 -2.34
CA ASP A 32 -1.40 -9.46 -1.95
C ASP A 32 -0.82 -9.10 -0.58
N ASP A 33 -0.54 -10.14 0.25
CA ASP A 33 0.05 -10.01 1.58
C ASP A 33 -0.63 -8.92 2.45
N GLY A 34 -1.95 -9.02 2.62
CA GLY A 34 -2.71 -8.05 3.40
C GLY A 34 -2.46 -8.13 4.91
N SER A 35 -1.86 -9.21 5.38
CA SER A 35 -1.45 -9.42 6.79
C SER A 35 0.03 -9.14 7.01
N PHE A 36 0.76 -8.63 5.99
CA PHE A 36 2.15 -8.22 6.06
C PHE A 36 3.12 -9.32 6.52
N GLU A 37 2.83 -10.57 6.17
CA GLU A 37 3.61 -11.74 6.62
C GLU A 37 4.91 -11.95 5.84
N TYR A 38 5.08 -11.26 4.70
CA TYR A 38 6.27 -11.32 3.88
C TYR A 38 6.85 -9.92 3.56
N PRO A 39 8.18 -9.74 3.68
CA PRO A 39 9.16 -10.67 4.25
C PRO A 39 8.97 -10.85 5.77
N VAL A 40 9.59 -11.89 6.33
CA VAL A 40 9.53 -12.09 7.78
C VAL A 40 10.36 -11.01 8.47
N ALA A 41 9.72 -10.22 9.34
CA ALA A 41 10.38 -9.25 10.20
C ALA A 41 11.04 -9.95 11.41
N PRO A 42 12.08 -9.36 12.03
CA PRO A 42 12.77 -9.99 13.14
C PRO A 42 11.83 -10.21 14.33
N ALA A 43 11.85 -11.42 14.89
CA ALA A 43 11.03 -11.79 16.05
C ALA A 43 11.32 -10.93 17.27
N ASN A 44 10.29 -10.59 18.04
CA ASN A 44 10.32 -9.71 19.21
C ASN A 44 10.92 -8.31 18.93
N SER A 45 10.86 -7.88 17.66
CA SER A 45 11.42 -6.62 17.16
C SER A 45 10.64 -6.11 15.95
N PHE A 46 11.19 -5.17 15.22
CA PHE A 46 10.60 -4.60 14.01
C PHE A 46 11.70 -4.17 13.03
N ASN A 47 11.32 -4.00 11.76
CA ASN A 47 12.12 -3.33 10.75
C ASN A 47 11.56 -1.93 10.52
N ALA A 48 12.39 -0.91 10.79
CA ALA A 48 12.05 0.47 10.44
C ALA A 48 12.31 0.71 8.94
N LEU A 49 11.27 1.11 8.22
CA LEU A 49 11.29 1.32 6.77
C LEU A 49 10.93 2.76 6.44
N LYS A 50 11.65 3.33 5.47
CA LYS A 50 11.49 4.72 5.01
C LYS A 50 10.87 4.76 3.62
N ALA A 51 10.41 5.94 3.22
CA ALA A 51 9.95 6.20 1.87
C ALA A 51 10.92 5.65 0.81
N GLY A 52 10.36 4.97 -0.20
CA GLY A 52 11.09 4.26 -1.25
C GLY A 52 11.45 2.81 -0.94
N GLN A 53 11.25 2.33 0.30
CA GLN A 53 11.40 0.92 0.67
C GLN A 53 10.06 0.18 0.59
N THR A 54 10.08 -1.15 0.75
CA THR A 54 8.89 -2.00 0.62
C THR A 54 8.75 -3.00 1.75
N ILE A 55 7.49 -3.41 2.02
CA ILE A 55 7.12 -4.60 2.79
C ILE A 55 6.46 -5.54 1.80
N GLY A 56 7.21 -6.51 1.26
CA GLY A 56 6.70 -7.35 0.18
C GLY A 56 6.08 -6.53 -0.96
N PRO A 57 4.78 -6.70 -1.26
CA PRO A 57 4.08 -5.95 -2.31
C PRO A 57 3.68 -4.52 -1.90
N TRP A 58 3.86 -4.14 -0.65
CA TRP A 58 3.52 -2.81 -0.15
C TRP A 58 4.70 -1.84 -0.28
N SER A 59 4.45 -0.67 -0.84
CA SER A 59 5.43 0.43 -0.92
C SER A 59 5.27 1.38 0.26
N VAL A 60 6.38 1.83 0.85
CA VAL A 60 6.39 2.97 1.76
C VAL A 60 6.51 4.25 0.92
N ASP A 61 5.42 5.00 0.78
CA ASP A 61 5.36 6.15 -0.14
C ASP A 61 5.91 7.43 0.49
N SER A 62 5.75 7.60 1.80
CA SER A 62 6.22 8.79 2.51
C SER A 62 6.49 8.49 3.99
N GLY A 63 7.32 9.30 4.62
CA GLY A 63 7.66 9.19 6.02
C GLY A 63 8.39 7.89 6.36
N SER A 64 7.98 7.24 7.44
CA SER A 64 8.51 5.94 7.87
C SER A 64 7.45 5.12 8.58
N VAL A 65 7.58 3.80 8.48
CA VAL A 65 6.72 2.82 9.12
C VAL A 65 7.58 1.76 9.81
N ASP A 66 7.02 1.06 10.79
CA ASP A 66 7.65 -0.08 11.41
C ASP A 66 6.91 -1.36 11.04
N HIS A 67 7.61 -2.29 10.38
CA HIS A 67 7.12 -3.62 10.09
C HIS A 67 7.41 -4.51 11.29
N ILE A 68 6.36 -4.84 12.01
CA ILE A 68 6.42 -5.49 13.33
C ILE A 68 6.49 -7.00 13.16
N GLY A 69 7.46 -7.62 13.83
CA GLY A 69 7.67 -9.06 13.79
C GLY A 69 6.97 -9.82 14.90
N LYS A 70 6.90 -11.13 14.70
CA LYS A 70 6.32 -12.10 15.64
C LYS A 70 6.78 -11.86 17.08
N GLY A 71 5.81 -11.80 18.00
CA GLY A 71 6.08 -11.74 19.44
C GLY A 71 6.42 -10.34 19.97
N PHE A 72 6.56 -9.32 19.11
CA PHE A 72 6.73 -7.94 19.58
C PHE A 72 5.44 -7.43 20.24
N TRP A 73 4.32 -7.66 19.57
CA TRP A 73 2.96 -7.52 20.10
C TRP A 73 1.98 -8.47 19.42
N GLN A 74 0.72 -8.49 19.87
CA GLN A 74 -0.34 -9.28 19.28
C GLN A 74 -0.65 -8.77 17.87
N ALA A 75 -0.61 -9.63 16.86
CA ALA A 75 -1.14 -9.39 15.53
C ALA A 75 -2.66 -9.66 15.46
N ALA A 76 -3.35 -9.14 14.46
CA ALA A 76 -4.76 -9.46 14.22
C ALA A 76 -4.90 -10.73 13.37
N ASP A 77 -4.02 -10.92 12.39
CA ASP A 77 -3.92 -12.12 11.57
C ASP A 77 -2.44 -12.50 11.42
N GLY A 78 -2.13 -13.81 11.47
CA GLY A 78 -0.75 -14.27 11.42
C GLY A 78 0.10 -13.82 12.62
N ASP A 79 1.31 -13.36 12.33
CA ASP A 79 2.36 -13.04 13.31
C ASP A 79 2.88 -11.59 13.23
N GLN A 80 2.50 -10.84 12.19
CA GLN A 80 3.09 -9.54 11.85
C GLN A 80 2.03 -8.45 11.68
N SER A 81 2.42 -7.20 11.64
CA SER A 81 1.56 -6.03 11.38
C SER A 81 2.39 -4.81 11.03
N VAL A 82 1.77 -3.69 10.68
CA VAL A 82 2.47 -2.44 10.37
C VAL A 82 2.02 -1.31 11.28
N ASP A 83 2.97 -0.72 12.03
CA ASP A 83 2.80 0.60 12.62
C ASP A 83 3.05 1.67 11.56
N LEU A 84 2.06 2.51 11.32
CA LEU A 84 2.17 3.58 10.33
C LEU A 84 3.01 4.79 10.80
N ASN A 85 3.62 4.72 11.99
CA ASN A 85 4.66 5.65 12.44
C ASN A 85 5.94 4.87 12.75
N GLY A 86 7.00 5.13 11.98
CA GLY A 86 8.36 4.78 12.37
C GLY A 86 8.92 5.89 13.27
N VAL A 87 9.80 6.77 12.77
CA VAL A 87 10.22 7.97 13.51
C VAL A 87 9.17 9.10 13.48
N GLY A 88 8.14 8.96 12.64
CA GLY A 88 7.03 9.90 12.44
C GLY A 88 6.03 9.33 11.44
N PRO A 89 4.97 10.10 11.11
CA PRO A 89 3.89 9.64 10.25
C PRO A 89 4.38 9.11 8.90
N GLY A 90 3.95 7.91 8.55
CA GLY A 90 4.25 7.25 7.29
C GLY A 90 3.00 6.90 6.50
N LYS A 91 3.22 6.44 5.26
CA LYS A 91 2.18 5.98 4.35
C LYS A 91 2.66 4.73 3.61
N VAL A 92 1.81 3.71 3.60
CA VAL A 92 2.00 2.51 2.77
C VAL A 92 0.93 2.41 1.71
N SER A 93 1.27 1.83 0.55
CA SER A 93 0.32 1.62 -0.54
C SER A 93 0.57 0.33 -1.30
N GLN A 94 -0.50 -0.16 -1.93
CA GLN A 94 -0.44 -1.23 -2.93
C GLN A 94 -1.40 -0.93 -4.07
N THR A 95 -0.94 -1.13 -5.32
CA THR A 95 -1.78 -0.98 -6.51
C THR A 95 -2.32 -2.34 -6.93
N ILE A 96 -3.63 -2.45 -7.04
CA ILE A 96 -4.37 -3.66 -7.43
C ILE A 96 -5.07 -3.45 -8.76
N ARG A 97 -5.40 -4.53 -9.46
CA ARG A 97 -6.28 -4.48 -10.64
C ARG A 97 -7.73 -4.32 -10.21
N THR A 98 -8.41 -3.43 -10.88
CA THR A 98 -9.83 -3.18 -10.70
C THR A 98 -10.56 -3.17 -12.04
N THR A 99 -11.86 -3.05 -12.01
CA THR A 99 -12.70 -2.82 -13.20
C THR A 99 -13.47 -1.54 -12.99
N ALA A 100 -13.34 -0.59 -13.90
CA ALA A 100 -14.08 0.67 -13.84
C ALA A 100 -15.59 0.44 -13.66
N GLY A 101 -16.23 1.20 -12.79
CA GLY A 101 -17.63 1.09 -12.44
C GLY A 101 -17.98 -0.03 -11.45
N LYS A 102 -17.06 -0.96 -11.13
CA LYS A 102 -17.30 -1.96 -10.08
C LYS A 102 -17.05 -1.39 -8.70
N THR A 103 -17.89 -1.83 -7.76
CA THR A 103 -17.75 -1.53 -6.34
C THR A 103 -16.80 -2.51 -5.68
N TYR A 104 -15.94 -2.00 -4.81
CA TYR A 104 -14.99 -2.77 -4.01
C TYR A 104 -15.13 -2.38 -2.53
N THR A 105 -15.00 -3.36 -1.65
CA THR A 105 -14.93 -3.14 -0.20
C THR A 105 -13.56 -3.55 0.29
N VAL A 106 -12.88 -2.62 0.95
CA VAL A 106 -11.66 -2.84 1.72
C VAL A 106 -12.06 -3.07 3.17
N SER A 107 -11.66 -4.19 3.75
CA SER A 107 -11.72 -4.43 5.21
C SER A 107 -10.32 -4.51 5.77
N TYR A 108 -10.13 -4.10 7.01
CA TYR A 108 -8.84 -4.14 7.70
C TYR A 108 -9.02 -4.16 9.22
N ALA A 109 -8.04 -4.68 9.93
CA ALA A 109 -7.94 -4.60 11.37
C ALA A 109 -7.16 -3.35 11.76
N LEU A 110 -7.72 -2.55 12.67
CA LEU A 110 -7.13 -1.32 13.18
C LEU A 110 -6.85 -1.44 14.66
N ALA A 111 -5.62 -1.12 15.07
CA ALA A 111 -5.21 -0.90 16.44
C ALA A 111 -4.38 0.39 16.53
N GLY A 112 -3.67 0.57 17.62
CA GLY A 112 -2.70 1.65 17.79
C GLY A 112 -1.53 1.17 18.61
N ASN A 113 -0.35 1.72 18.35
CA ASN A 113 0.83 1.45 19.14
C ASN A 113 0.57 1.85 20.61
N PRO A 114 0.59 0.89 21.55
CA PRO A 114 0.26 1.14 22.96
C PRO A 114 1.40 1.76 23.76
N GLU A 115 2.58 1.88 23.13
CA GLU A 115 3.76 2.46 23.77
C GLU A 115 3.67 4.00 23.85
N GLY A 116 4.52 4.58 24.68
CA GLY A 116 4.53 6.02 24.93
C GLY A 116 3.28 6.49 25.66
N ASN A 117 2.86 7.74 25.40
CA ASN A 117 1.65 8.30 25.98
C ASN A 117 0.42 7.67 25.31
N GLN A 118 -0.44 7.04 26.11
CA GLN A 118 -1.72 6.50 25.63
C GLN A 118 -2.64 7.60 25.09
N GLY A 119 -3.56 7.25 24.21
CA GLY A 119 -4.51 8.15 23.60
C GLY A 119 -4.78 7.85 22.14
N LEU A 120 -5.29 8.81 21.41
CA LEU A 120 -5.71 8.63 20.04
C LEU A 120 -4.52 8.46 19.08
N ARG A 121 -4.65 7.45 18.21
CA ARG A 121 -3.83 7.24 17.02
C ARG A 121 -4.73 7.45 15.80
N THR A 122 -4.35 8.35 14.93
CA THR A 122 -5.21 8.78 13.82
C THR A 122 -4.56 8.52 12.47
N GLY A 123 -5.39 8.30 11.46
CA GLY A 123 -4.93 8.07 10.10
C GLY A 123 -6.08 8.10 9.12
N ARG A 124 -5.79 7.71 7.88
CA ARG A 124 -6.77 7.69 6.80
C ARG A 124 -6.51 6.58 5.79
N VAL A 125 -7.60 6.14 5.17
CA VAL A 125 -7.58 5.31 3.97
C VAL A 125 -7.69 6.22 2.75
N LEU A 126 -6.78 6.05 1.79
CA LEU A 126 -6.84 6.77 0.52
C LEU A 126 -7.06 5.77 -0.62
N ILE A 127 -7.86 6.16 -1.60
CA ILE A 127 -8.07 5.47 -2.86
C ILE A 127 -7.62 6.42 -3.97
N ASP A 128 -6.66 6.00 -4.77
CA ASP A 128 -6.05 6.81 -5.84
C ASP A 128 -5.62 8.21 -5.33
N GLY A 129 -5.08 8.26 -4.10
CA GLY A 129 -4.62 9.47 -3.44
C GLY A 129 -5.72 10.33 -2.80
N GLN A 130 -7.00 10.02 -3.02
CA GLN A 130 -8.12 10.74 -2.42
C GLN A 130 -8.47 10.17 -1.04
N ASN A 131 -8.74 11.02 -0.06
CA ASN A 131 -9.19 10.58 1.27
C ASN A 131 -10.61 10.01 1.18
N PHE A 132 -10.76 8.73 1.51
CA PHE A 132 -12.05 8.03 1.56
C PHE A 132 -12.58 7.83 2.97
N GLN A 133 -11.68 7.69 3.95
CA GLN A 133 -12.08 7.47 5.34
C GLN A 133 -10.98 7.94 6.28
N ASP A 134 -11.30 8.84 7.20
CA ASP A 134 -10.48 9.07 8.39
C ASP A 134 -10.81 8.01 9.44
N PHE A 135 -9.78 7.59 10.18
CA PHE A 135 -9.94 6.65 11.29
C PHE A 135 -9.18 7.12 12.54
N SER A 136 -9.63 6.63 13.68
CA SER A 136 -8.94 6.81 14.95
C SER A 136 -9.06 5.55 15.80
N PHE A 137 -8.07 5.32 16.67
CA PHE A 137 -8.03 4.26 17.66
C PHE A 137 -7.48 4.81 18.97
N ASP A 138 -8.19 4.53 20.07
CA ASP A 138 -7.75 4.92 21.41
C ASP A 138 -6.97 3.78 22.07
N THR A 139 -5.71 4.04 22.40
CA THR A 139 -4.82 3.07 23.04
C THR A 139 -4.96 3.00 24.55
N THR A 140 -5.89 3.76 25.16
CA THR A 140 -6.11 3.73 26.62
C THR A 140 -6.44 2.31 27.10
N GLY A 141 -5.64 1.81 28.05
CA GLY A 141 -5.77 0.45 28.56
C GLY A 141 -5.32 -0.67 27.62
N LYS A 142 -4.72 -0.34 26.47
CA LYS A 142 -4.13 -1.32 25.55
C LYS A 142 -2.69 -1.65 25.95
N THR A 143 -2.25 -2.85 25.57
CA THR A 143 -0.92 -3.37 25.85
C THR A 143 -0.44 -4.19 24.65
N ARG A 144 0.86 -4.52 24.60
CA ARG A 144 1.41 -5.41 23.56
C ARG A 144 0.71 -6.76 23.51
N ALA A 145 0.30 -7.31 24.67
CA ALA A 145 -0.42 -8.59 24.75
C ALA A 145 -1.92 -8.47 24.44
N ASN A 146 -2.47 -7.25 24.48
CA ASN A 146 -3.87 -6.97 24.19
C ASN A 146 -3.98 -5.68 23.40
N MET A 147 -3.70 -5.75 22.10
CA MET A 147 -3.78 -4.63 21.16
C MET A 147 -5.21 -4.15 20.94
N GLY A 148 -6.18 -5.04 21.10
CA GLY A 148 -7.62 -4.73 21.01
C GLY A 148 -8.05 -4.29 19.62
N TYR A 149 -7.55 -4.93 18.58
CA TYR A 149 -7.91 -4.65 17.18
C TYR A 149 -9.42 -4.55 16.97
N VAL A 150 -9.82 -3.62 16.12
CA VAL A 150 -11.20 -3.43 15.68
C VAL A 150 -11.27 -3.53 14.16
N GLY A 151 -12.27 -4.27 13.66
CA GLY A 151 -12.53 -4.35 12.23
C GLY A 151 -13.06 -3.02 11.68
N ARG A 152 -12.53 -2.60 10.55
CA ARG A 152 -12.94 -1.42 9.79
C ARG A 152 -13.21 -1.79 8.34
N GLN A 153 -14.02 -1.00 7.67
CA GLN A 153 -14.24 -1.15 6.23
C GLN A 153 -14.52 0.18 5.56
N VAL A 154 -14.16 0.25 4.29
CA VAL A 154 -14.50 1.36 3.38
C VAL A 154 -14.88 0.77 2.03
N THR A 155 -15.84 1.41 1.36
CA THR A 155 -16.31 0.97 0.04
C THR A 155 -16.06 2.08 -0.98
N PHE A 156 -15.59 1.70 -2.17
CA PHE A 156 -15.36 2.63 -3.28
C PHE A 156 -15.82 2.04 -4.61
N VAL A 157 -16.07 2.90 -5.58
CA VAL A 157 -16.28 2.52 -6.98
C VAL A 157 -15.00 2.79 -7.75
N ALA A 158 -14.45 1.77 -8.39
CA ALA A 158 -13.23 1.91 -9.17
C ALA A 158 -13.47 2.79 -10.41
N THR A 159 -12.55 3.69 -10.69
CA THR A 159 -12.61 4.61 -11.84
C THR A 159 -11.80 4.11 -13.03
N GLY A 160 -10.91 3.13 -12.83
CA GLY A 160 -10.00 2.61 -13.84
C GLY A 160 -9.76 1.10 -13.75
N SER A 161 -8.83 0.62 -14.57
CA SER A 161 -8.38 -0.78 -14.58
C SER A 161 -7.42 -1.12 -13.44
N THR A 162 -6.96 -0.12 -12.69
CA THR A 162 -6.14 -0.25 -11.48
C THR A 162 -6.62 0.74 -10.44
N THR A 163 -6.38 0.43 -9.17
CA THR A 163 -6.64 1.31 -8.03
C THR A 163 -5.48 1.20 -7.05
N THR A 164 -4.99 2.32 -6.55
CA THR A 164 -3.99 2.37 -5.49
C THR A 164 -4.68 2.56 -4.15
N LEU A 165 -4.62 1.53 -3.29
CA LEU A 165 -5.04 1.59 -1.90
C LEU A 165 -3.87 2.08 -1.05
N SER A 166 -4.11 3.06 -0.18
CA SER A 166 -3.08 3.52 0.76
C SER A 166 -3.65 3.69 2.17
N PHE A 167 -2.78 3.44 3.17
CA PHE A 167 -3.01 3.77 4.57
C PHE A 167 -1.96 4.78 5.00
N ALA A 168 -2.40 5.90 5.57
CA ALA A 168 -1.51 6.97 6.00
C ALA A 168 -1.80 7.36 7.44
N SER A 169 -0.75 7.48 8.25
CA SER A 169 -0.87 8.08 9.58
C SER A 169 -1.07 9.59 9.49
N THR A 170 -1.90 10.12 10.40
CA THR A 170 -2.02 11.54 10.69
C THR A 170 -1.70 11.84 12.16
N SER A 171 -1.18 10.83 12.89
CA SER A 171 -0.78 10.98 14.29
C SER A 171 0.52 11.76 14.43
N ALA A 172 0.49 12.86 15.17
CA ALA A 172 1.69 13.65 15.52
C ALA A 172 2.38 13.13 16.80
N THR A 173 2.35 11.80 17.02
CA THR A 173 2.77 11.15 18.27
C THR A 173 4.18 10.54 18.19
N GLY A 174 5.02 11.06 17.29
CA GLY A 174 6.36 10.51 17.06
C GLY A 174 6.29 9.10 16.50
N ALA A 175 6.94 8.14 17.15
CA ALA A 175 7.03 6.73 16.71
C ALA A 175 5.79 5.88 17.11
N TYR A 176 4.70 6.46 17.58
CA TYR A 176 3.56 5.71 18.11
C TYR A 176 2.31 5.96 17.25
N GLY A 177 2.15 5.18 16.20
CA GLY A 177 1.12 5.36 15.19
C GLY A 177 -0.10 4.46 15.33
N PRO A 178 -1.04 4.60 14.39
CA PRO A 178 -2.05 3.59 14.16
C PRO A 178 -1.40 2.34 13.56
N VAL A 179 -1.90 1.17 13.97
CA VAL A 179 -1.42 -0.13 13.51
C VAL A 179 -2.49 -0.76 12.63
N ILE A 180 -2.08 -1.22 11.46
CA ILE A 180 -2.97 -1.92 10.51
C ILE A 180 -2.51 -3.36 10.30
N ASP A 181 -3.51 -4.23 10.03
CA ASP A 181 -3.32 -5.64 9.77
C ASP A 181 -4.55 -6.21 9.05
N ASP A 182 -4.49 -7.45 8.57
CA ASP A 182 -5.60 -8.21 7.96
C ASP A 182 -6.36 -7.38 6.90
N VAL A 183 -5.62 -6.75 5.98
CA VAL A 183 -6.21 -5.97 4.89
C VAL A 183 -6.74 -6.91 3.82
N ARG A 184 -8.02 -6.75 3.45
CA ARG A 184 -8.67 -7.57 2.41
C ARG A 184 -9.44 -6.67 1.46
N VAL A 185 -9.44 -7.01 0.18
CA VAL A 185 -10.24 -6.32 -0.84
C VAL A 185 -11.17 -7.34 -1.51
N LYS A 186 -12.47 -7.04 -1.50
CA LYS A 186 -13.48 -7.85 -2.18
C LYS A 186 -14.23 -6.99 -3.20
N SER A 187 -14.43 -7.52 -4.41
CA SER A 187 -15.36 -6.90 -5.37
C SER A 187 -16.79 -7.19 -4.94
N GLY A 188 -17.64 -6.17 -4.96
CA GLY A 188 -19.08 -6.37 -4.82
C GLY A 188 -19.59 -7.26 -5.94
N CYS A 189 -20.43 -8.26 -5.62
CA CYS A 189 -21.21 -8.95 -6.62
C CYS A 189 -22.23 -7.93 -7.16
N CYS A 190 -22.26 -7.73 -8.49
CA CYS A 190 -23.46 -7.14 -9.09
C CYS A 190 -24.62 -8.10 -8.79
N SER A 191 -25.50 -7.72 -7.87
CA SER A 191 -26.81 -8.37 -7.77
C SER A 191 -27.55 -8.01 -9.06
N CYS A 192 -27.45 -8.84 -10.08
CA CYS A 192 -28.43 -8.84 -11.15
C CYS A 192 -29.75 -9.35 -10.57
N SER A 193 -30.55 -8.45 -10.01
CA SER A 193 -31.98 -8.67 -9.81
C SER A 193 -32.69 -8.34 -11.11
N THR A 194 -32.59 -9.22 -12.09
CA THR A 194 -33.53 -9.29 -13.23
C THR A 194 -33.66 -10.76 -13.61
N CYS A 195 -34.41 -11.51 -12.81
CA CYS A 195 -35.20 -12.59 -13.28
C CYS A 195 -36.67 -12.11 -13.05
N SER A 196 -37.26 -11.50 -14.03
CA SER A 196 -38.69 -11.31 -14.12
C SER A 196 -39.14 -11.94 -15.41
N ASP A 197 -39.91 -13.02 -15.26
CA ASP A 197 -40.96 -13.62 -16.09
C ASP A 197 -40.61 -14.03 -17.51
#